data_3e79c3c95dae3cdc4a9f4c1df4121d64
#
_entry.id   3e79c3c95dae3cdc4a9f4c1df4121d64
#
_cell.length_a   1.000
_cell.length_b   1.000
_cell.length_c   1.000
_cell.angle_alpha   90.00
_cell.angle_beta   90.00
_cell.angle_gamma   90.00
#
_symmetry.space_group_name_H-M   'P 1'
#
loop_
_entity.id
_entity.type
_entity.pdbx_description
1 polymer ?
#
loop_
_entity_poly.entity_id
_entity_poly.type
_entity_poly.pdbx_seq_one_letter_code
_entity_poly.pdbx_strand_id
1 'polypeptide(L)'
;PNVNVNPDFVISGSIEKNIDMTLDNCLRLALGNNPQINAAFQDILASDARIKQVWSNYFPSVSWQTSYTHIKQLQLSDALGKNLQFNYYLAGQVTLQQMLYDFGVTQNQATIKRLDYDGYKKTFEAIVNDVIYQTKDAYYNVLYAYENKRVAQEMVDKYQMFYNQAKAFYKIGMNPKVDVTIAETNLSSAKLKLIQSENAVNLAIAKLNNVMGVPYIEKYDILDKLKYQPTNLTFEQAIDTAREARPELKLAEIKVEEANQT
;
A
#
# COMPACT_ATOMS: atom_id res chain seq x y z
N PRO A 1 18.69 -0.98 11.12
CA PRO A 1 18.50 -2.42 11.17
C PRO A 1 18.31 -2.92 9.74
N ASN A 2 19.29 -3.73 9.28
CA ASN A 2 19.22 -4.36 7.96
C ASN A 2 18.02 -5.30 7.96
N VAL A 3 16.96 -4.92 7.26
CA VAL A 3 15.85 -5.82 6.94
C VAL A 3 16.39 -6.78 5.88
N ASN A 4 16.82 -7.94 6.32
CA ASN A 4 17.23 -9.02 5.44
C ASN A 4 15.92 -9.58 4.83
N VAL A 5 15.58 -9.10 3.64
CA VAL A 5 14.38 -9.54 2.91
C VAL A 5 14.66 -10.94 2.39
N ASN A 6 14.24 -11.95 3.16
CA ASN A 6 14.26 -13.33 2.71
C ASN A 6 13.16 -13.50 1.64
N PRO A 7 13.46 -13.96 0.41
CA PRO A 7 12.47 -14.15 -0.64
C PRO A 7 11.39 -15.20 -0.33
N ASP A 8 11.56 -15.98 0.74
CA ASP A 8 10.58 -16.98 1.19
C ASP A 8 9.55 -16.43 2.19
N PHE A 9 9.46 -15.10 2.35
CA PHE A 9 8.56 -14.45 3.29
C PHE A 9 7.14 -14.33 2.71
N VAL A 10 6.55 -15.45 2.30
CA VAL A 10 5.11 -15.57 2.08
C VAL A 10 4.52 -16.15 3.36
N ILE A 11 4.32 -15.31 4.37
CA ILE A 11 3.49 -15.70 5.50
C ILE A 11 2.02 -15.49 5.07
N SER A 12 1.44 -16.53 4.50
CA SER A 12 0.00 -16.73 4.47
C SER A 12 -0.45 -16.97 5.92
N GLY A 13 -0.46 -15.92 6.73
CA GLY A 13 -0.97 -15.94 8.10
C GLY A 13 -2.49 -15.96 8.07
N SER A 14 -3.09 -17.15 8.03
CA SER A 14 -4.46 -17.32 8.51
C SER A 14 -4.45 -16.94 9.99
N ILE A 15 -5.21 -15.89 10.34
CA ILE A 15 -5.35 -15.46 11.73
C ILE A 15 -6.07 -16.59 12.46
N GLU A 16 -5.38 -17.26 13.35
CA GLU A 16 -6.03 -18.14 14.33
C GLU A 16 -6.98 -17.28 15.18
N LYS A 17 -8.17 -17.80 15.40
CA LYS A 17 -9.36 -17.11 15.93
C LYS A 17 -9.23 -16.53 17.35
N ASN A 18 -8.01 -16.49 17.94
CA ASN A 18 -7.76 -16.08 19.32
C ASN A 18 -6.38 -15.42 19.54
N ILE A 19 -5.94 -14.58 18.61
CA ILE A 19 -4.69 -13.83 18.80
C ILE A 19 -5.00 -12.53 19.54
N ASP A 20 -4.38 -12.36 20.70
CA ASP A 20 -4.34 -11.08 21.42
C ASP A 20 -3.75 -10.00 20.49
N MET A 21 -4.57 -9.03 20.12
CA MET A 21 -4.14 -7.95 19.21
C MET A 21 -3.33 -6.93 19.99
N THR A 22 -2.02 -7.17 20.03
CA THR A 22 -1.03 -6.20 20.47
C THR A 22 -0.50 -5.42 19.28
N LEU A 23 0.09 -4.24 19.51
CA LEU A 23 0.71 -3.43 18.46
C LEU A 23 1.74 -4.25 17.65
N ASP A 24 2.52 -5.08 18.32
CA ASP A 24 3.57 -5.90 17.70
C ASP A 24 3.00 -6.96 16.74
N ASN A 25 1.90 -7.60 17.15
CA ASN A 25 1.18 -8.56 16.31
C ASN A 25 0.54 -7.87 15.09
N CYS A 26 -0.05 -6.68 15.26
CA CYS A 26 -0.59 -5.89 14.16
C CYS A 26 0.49 -5.49 13.15
N LEU A 27 1.67 -5.05 13.63
CA LEU A 27 2.81 -4.73 12.78
C LEU A 27 3.30 -5.95 12.00
N ARG A 28 3.42 -7.11 12.66
CA ARG A 28 3.83 -8.36 11.99
C ARG A 28 2.86 -8.78 10.90
N LEU A 29 1.55 -8.69 11.17
CA LEU A 29 0.52 -8.99 10.18
C LEU A 29 0.55 -8.01 9.01
N ALA A 30 0.69 -6.71 9.29
CA ALA A 30 0.77 -5.69 8.24
C ALA A 30 2.00 -5.91 7.34
N LEU A 31 3.17 -6.15 7.91
CA LEU A 31 4.39 -6.40 7.15
C LEU A 31 4.32 -7.68 6.29
N GLY A 32 3.57 -8.69 6.75
CA GLY A 32 3.42 -9.95 6.01
C GLY A 32 2.32 -9.93 4.94
N ASN A 33 1.23 -9.19 5.16
CA ASN A 33 0.03 -9.32 4.33
C ASN A 33 -0.31 -8.06 3.52
N ASN A 34 0.34 -6.91 3.78
CA ASN A 34 -0.03 -5.66 3.13
C ASN A 34 0.27 -5.71 1.62
N PRO A 35 -0.74 -5.48 0.73
CA PRO A 35 -0.55 -5.56 -0.71
C PRO A 35 0.44 -4.54 -1.27
N GLN A 36 0.60 -3.38 -0.64
CA GLN A 36 1.53 -2.33 -1.09
C GLN A 36 2.99 -2.78 -0.94
N ILE A 37 3.31 -3.48 0.15
CA ILE A 37 4.65 -4.06 0.36
C ILE A 37 4.93 -5.13 -0.70
N ASN A 38 3.95 -6.02 -0.96
CA ASN A 38 4.08 -7.04 -1.99
C ASN A 38 4.27 -6.43 -3.39
N ALA A 39 3.50 -5.40 -3.74
CA ALA A 39 3.64 -4.71 -5.02
C ALA A 39 5.04 -4.09 -5.17
N ALA A 40 5.50 -3.35 -4.16
CA ALA A 40 6.83 -2.74 -4.18
C ALA A 40 7.97 -3.78 -4.25
N PHE A 41 7.79 -4.95 -3.65
CA PHE A 41 8.74 -6.05 -3.79
C PHE A 41 8.77 -6.61 -5.22
N GLN A 42 7.61 -6.77 -5.87
CA GLN A 42 7.55 -7.17 -7.28
C GLN A 42 8.19 -6.14 -8.21
N ASP A 43 8.10 -4.84 -7.89
CA ASP A 43 8.78 -3.79 -8.65
C ASP A 43 10.31 -3.92 -8.57
N ILE A 44 10.87 -4.33 -7.42
CA ILE A 44 12.31 -4.64 -7.29
C ILE A 44 12.67 -5.81 -8.23
N LEU A 45 11.90 -6.88 -8.22
CA LEU A 45 12.16 -8.04 -9.09
C LEU A 45 12.05 -7.67 -10.58
N ALA A 46 11.06 -6.85 -10.93
CA ALA A 46 10.90 -6.35 -12.29
C ALA A 46 12.08 -5.47 -12.72
N SER A 47 12.61 -4.64 -11.82
CA SER A 47 13.78 -3.79 -12.12
C SER A 47 15.06 -4.61 -12.29
N ASP A 48 15.26 -5.70 -11.52
CA ASP A 48 16.36 -6.64 -11.72
C ASP A 48 16.27 -7.32 -13.10
N ALA A 49 15.06 -7.71 -13.51
CA ALA A 49 14.84 -8.29 -14.84
C ALA A 49 15.17 -7.29 -15.98
N ARG A 50 14.92 -5.99 -15.78
CA ARG A 50 15.28 -4.95 -16.75
C ARG A 50 16.79 -4.79 -16.91
N ILE A 51 17.58 -4.99 -15.87
CA ILE A 51 19.05 -5.04 -15.97
C ILE A 51 19.47 -6.19 -16.90
N LYS A 52 18.90 -7.38 -16.69
CA LYS A 52 19.16 -8.56 -17.53
C LYS A 52 18.73 -8.34 -18.98
N GLN A 53 17.61 -7.64 -19.18
CA GLN A 53 17.13 -7.25 -20.50
C GLN A 53 18.13 -6.35 -21.24
N VAL A 54 18.77 -5.39 -20.58
CA VAL A 54 19.79 -4.55 -21.19
C VAL A 54 21.00 -5.41 -21.60
N TRP A 55 21.44 -6.32 -20.74
CA TRP A 55 22.56 -7.24 -21.07
C TRP A 55 22.23 -8.17 -22.23
N SER A 56 20.94 -8.44 -22.50
CA SER A 56 20.55 -9.26 -23.64
C SER A 56 20.92 -8.66 -25.00
N ASN A 57 21.20 -7.35 -25.08
CA ASN A 57 21.69 -6.70 -26.30
C ASN A 57 23.04 -7.26 -26.77
N TYR A 58 23.83 -7.85 -25.88
CA TYR A 58 25.08 -8.52 -26.25
C TYR A 58 24.88 -9.96 -26.76
N PHE A 59 23.69 -10.51 -26.67
CA PHE A 59 23.40 -11.84 -27.19
C PHE A 59 22.84 -11.79 -28.61
N PRO A 60 23.09 -12.83 -29.44
CA PRO A 60 22.52 -12.88 -30.78
C PRO A 60 21.00 -12.93 -30.72
N SER A 61 20.36 -12.07 -31.52
CA SER A 61 18.91 -12.13 -31.72
C SER A 61 18.58 -12.86 -33.02
N VAL A 62 17.62 -13.79 -32.95
CA VAL A 62 17.11 -14.54 -34.09
C VAL A 62 15.67 -14.13 -34.29
N SER A 63 15.38 -13.57 -35.47
CA SER A 63 14.01 -13.27 -35.87
C SER A 63 13.61 -14.08 -37.08
N TRP A 64 12.38 -14.57 -37.06
CA TRP A 64 11.78 -15.23 -38.20
C TRP A 64 10.55 -14.45 -38.65
N GLN A 65 10.54 -14.07 -39.94
CA GLN A 65 9.45 -13.33 -40.54
C GLN A 65 8.95 -14.11 -41.75
N THR A 66 7.64 -14.38 -41.80
CA THR A 66 6.99 -14.96 -42.94
C THR A 66 5.95 -13.98 -43.46
N SER A 67 6.02 -13.68 -44.76
CA SER A 67 5.05 -12.83 -45.43
C SER A 67 4.42 -13.54 -46.59
N TYR A 68 3.11 -13.49 -46.70
CA TYR A 68 2.35 -13.91 -47.86
C TYR A 68 1.86 -12.67 -48.59
N THR A 69 2.35 -12.44 -49.82
CA THR A 69 1.95 -11.29 -50.62
C THR A 69 1.33 -11.81 -51.93
N HIS A 70 0.12 -11.40 -52.20
CA HIS A 70 -0.55 -11.65 -53.49
C HIS A 70 -0.62 -10.34 -54.24
N ILE A 71 0.19 -10.25 -55.34
CA ILE A 71 0.20 -9.08 -56.21
C ILE A 71 -0.41 -9.49 -57.52
N LYS A 72 -1.48 -8.79 -57.92
CA LYS A 72 -2.05 -8.86 -59.26
C LYS A 72 -1.52 -7.68 -60.04
N GLN A 73 -0.47 -7.91 -60.83
CA GLN A 73 0.14 -6.84 -61.64
C GLN A 73 -0.60 -6.72 -62.98
N LEU A 74 -0.95 -5.49 -63.36
CA LEU A 74 -1.49 -5.19 -64.68
C LEU A 74 -0.47 -5.55 -65.75
N GLN A 75 -0.95 -6.20 -66.78
CA GLN A 75 -0.20 -6.71 -67.93
C GLN A 75 0.82 -5.73 -68.48
N LEU A 76 2.08 -6.12 -68.50
CA LEU A 76 3.01 -5.62 -69.49
C LEU A 76 2.97 -6.62 -70.65
N SER A 77 2.35 -6.22 -71.77
CA SER A 77 2.45 -6.99 -72.98
C SER A 77 3.87 -6.79 -73.52
N ASP A 78 4.61 -7.90 -73.67
CA ASP A 78 5.88 -7.84 -74.41
C ASP A 78 5.62 -7.66 -75.91
N ALA A 79 6.65 -7.35 -76.68
CA ALA A 79 6.60 -7.15 -78.14
C ALA A 79 6.12 -8.38 -78.94
N LEU A 80 5.82 -9.51 -78.26
CA LEU A 80 5.35 -10.80 -78.78
C LEU A 80 3.90 -11.08 -78.39
N GLY A 81 3.18 -10.19 -77.73
CA GLY A 81 1.76 -10.33 -77.37
C GLY A 81 1.44 -11.39 -76.33
N LYS A 82 2.40 -11.85 -75.55
CA LYS A 82 2.18 -12.80 -74.46
C LYS A 82 1.94 -12.07 -73.16
N ASN A 83 0.80 -12.38 -72.53
CA ASN A 83 0.46 -11.92 -71.17
C ASN A 83 1.25 -12.73 -70.13
N LEU A 84 2.29 -12.13 -69.54
CA LEU A 84 2.99 -12.71 -68.41
C LEU A 84 2.27 -12.30 -67.12
N GLN A 85 1.63 -13.27 -66.46
CA GLN A 85 0.96 -13.10 -65.20
C GLN A 85 1.81 -13.73 -64.09
N PHE A 86 2.35 -12.90 -63.20
CA PHE A 86 3.11 -13.41 -62.06
C PHE A 86 2.22 -13.38 -60.83
N ASN A 87 1.96 -14.55 -60.29
CA ASN A 87 1.25 -14.70 -59.00
C ASN A 87 2.20 -15.38 -58.05
N TYR A 88 2.49 -14.78 -56.97
CA TYR A 88 3.04 -15.49 -55.80
C TYR A 88 2.77 -14.68 -54.57
N TYR A 89 3.04 -15.06 -53.32
CA TYR A 89 4.31 -15.39 -52.85
C TYR A 89 4.31 -15.72 -51.38
N LEU A 90 4.93 -16.75 -50.98
CA LEU A 90 5.37 -17.01 -49.66
C LEU A 90 6.86 -16.69 -49.60
N ALA A 91 7.22 -15.65 -48.80
CA ALA A 91 8.61 -15.36 -48.49
C ALA A 91 8.83 -15.57 -46.97
N GLY A 92 9.81 -16.43 -46.67
CA GLY A 92 10.29 -16.64 -45.31
C GLY A 92 11.70 -16.12 -45.19
N GLN A 93 11.95 -15.34 -44.13
CA GLN A 93 13.28 -14.83 -43.83
C GLN A 93 13.63 -15.16 -42.37
N VAL A 94 14.81 -15.71 -42.15
CA VAL A 94 15.44 -15.87 -40.86
C VAL A 94 16.61 -14.88 -40.78
N THR A 95 16.56 -13.99 -39.82
CA THR A 95 17.62 -13.00 -39.63
C THR A 95 18.29 -13.27 -38.28
N LEU A 96 19.62 -13.46 -38.31
CA LEU A 96 20.48 -13.51 -37.12
C LEU A 96 21.20 -12.17 -37.04
N GLN A 97 21.03 -11.47 -35.92
CA GLN A 97 21.71 -10.20 -35.66
C GLN A 97 22.53 -10.32 -34.39
N GLN A 98 23.81 -9.99 -34.44
CA GLN A 98 24.73 -9.99 -33.33
C GLN A 98 25.41 -8.63 -33.25
N MET A 99 25.27 -7.97 -32.10
CA MET A 99 26.06 -6.78 -31.79
C MET A 99 27.51 -7.19 -31.51
N LEU A 100 28.46 -6.61 -32.18
CA LEU A 100 29.89 -6.86 -31.97
C LEU A 100 30.53 -5.85 -31.05
N TYR A 101 30.16 -4.59 -31.16
CA TYR A 101 30.68 -3.50 -30.35
C TYR A 101 29.74 -2.28 -30.40
N ASP A 102 29.52 -1.61 -29.28
CA ASP A 102 28.59 -0.49 -29.12
C ASP A 102 29.18 0.74 -28.44
N PHE A 103 30.50 0.81 -28.32
CA PHE A 103 31.23 1.92 -27.69
C PHE A 103 30.77 2.20 -26.23
N GLY A 104 30.29 1.18 -25.51
CA GLY A 104 29.88 1.28 -24.11
C GLY A 104 28.44 1.72 -23.87
N VAL A 105 27.62 1.87 -24.92
CA VAL A 105 26.21 2.27 -24.79
C VAL A 105 25.44 1.29 -23.92
N THR A 106 25.55 -0.01 -24.15
CA THR A 106 24.86 -1.04 -23.31
C THR A 106 25.37 -1.03 -21.88
N GLN A 107 26.67 -0.79 -21.66
CA GLN A 107 27.23 -0.71 -20.32
C GLN A 107 26.68 0.49 -19.54
N ASN A 108 26.60 1.66 -20.16
CA ASN A 108 25.98 2.85 -19.55
C ASN A 108 24.50 2.64 -19.27
N GLN A 109 23.75 2.06 -20.20
CA GLN A 109 22.33 1.69 -19.99
C GLN A 109 22.17 0.70 -18.83
N ALA A 110 23.05 -0.29 -18.71
CA ALA A 110 23.04 -1.23 -17.59
C ALA A 110 23.33 -0.53 -16.25
N THR A 111 24.24 0.48 -16.24
CA THR A 111 24.51 1.30 -15.06
C THR A 111 23.28 2.10 -14.64
N ILE A 112 22.61 2.77 -15.58
CA ILE A 112 21.36 3.48 -15.34
C ILE A 112 20.31 2.51 -14.74
N LYS A 113 20.15 1.30 -15.31
CA LYS A 113 19.19 0.31 -14.79
C LYS A 113 19.56 -0.25 -13.41
N ARG A 114 20.85 -0.24 -13.04
CA ARG A 114 21.28 -0.55 -11.67
C ARG A 114 20.92 0.56 -10.69
N LEU A 115 21.08 1.83 -11.08
CA LEU A 115 20.63 2.97 -10.28
C LEU A 115 19.10 2.95 -10.11
N ASP A 116 18.34 2.66 -11.18
CA ASP A 116 16.89 2.39 -11.11
C ASP A 116 16.56 1.32 -10.06
N TYR A 117 17.26 0.17 -10.09
CA TYR A 117 17.06 -0.92 -9.14
C TYR A 117 17.34 -0.50 -7.70
N ASP A 118 18.39 0.26 -7.44
CA ASP A 118 18.68 0.79 -6.11
C ASP A 118 17.65 1.85 -5.69
N GLY A 119 17.11 2.61 -6.63
CA GLY A 119 15.97 3.50 -6.42
C GLY A 119 14.70 2.75 -5.98
N TYR A 120 14.36 1.63 -6.63
CA TYR A 120 13.23 0.78 -6.23
C TYR A 120 13.42 0.19 -4.83
N LYS A 121 14.64 -0.17 -4.41
CA LYS A 121 14.92 -0.59 -3.03
C LYS A 121 14.62 0.53 -2.03
N LYS A 122 15.01 1.78 -2.34
CA LYS A 122 14.71 2.92 -1.46
C LYS A 122 13.21 3.23 -1.42
N THR A 123 12.51 3.07 -2.53
CA THR A 123 11.05 3.16 -2.58
C THR A 123 10.39 2.08 -1.71
N PHE A 124 10.88 0.86 -1.76
CA PHE A 124 10.39 -0.23 -0.91
C PHE A 124 10.60 0.08 0.59
N GLU A 125 11.79 0.56 0.99
CA GLU A 125 12.07 0.99 2.37
C GLU A 125 11.09 2.09 2.82
N ALA A 126 10.79 3.06 1.94
CA ALA A 126 9.83 4.14 2.22
C ALA A 126 8.41 3.59 2.42
N ILE A 127 7.95 2.66 1.56
CA ILE A 127 6.64 2.02 1.67
C ILE A 127 6.53 1.20 2.95
N VAL A 128 7.56 0.46 3.33
CA VAL A 128 7.58 -0.30 4.59
C VAL A 128 7.44 0.65 5.79
N ASN A 129 8.17 1.77 5.80
CA ASN A 129 8.07 2.77 6.86
C ASN A 129 6.66 3.40 6.93
N ASP A 130 6.05 3.67 5.79
CA ASP A 130 4.70 4.22 5.71
C ASP A 130 3.66 3.22 6.23
N VAL A 131 3.74 1.95 5.86
CA VAL A 131 2.86 0.89 6.38
C VAL A 131 3.02 0.73 7.89
N ILE A 132 4.25 0.79 8.42
CA ILE A 132 4.50 0.77 9.88
C ILE A 132 3.82 1.95 10.55
N TYR A 133 3.96 3.15 9.98
CA TYR A 133 3.33 4.35 10.52
C TYR A 133 1.80 4.25 10.48
N GLN A 134 1.22 3.88 9.34
CA GLN A 134 -0.23 3.73 9.18
C GLN A 134 -0.80 2.67 10.11
N THR A 135 -0.07 1.56 10.34
CA THR A 135 -0.50 0.50 11.28
C THR A 135 -0.52 1.02 12.70
N LYS A 136 0.51 1.76 13.12
CA LYS A 136 0.55 2.41 14.46
C LYS A 136 -0.58 3.42 14.61
N ASP A 137 -0.78 4.29 13.62
CA ASP A 137 -1.86 5.28 13.63
C ASP A 137 -3.23 4.60 13.75
N ALA A 138 -3.50 3.60 12.91
CA ALA A 138 -4.75 2.86 12.94
C ALA A 138 -4.97 2.14 14.28
N TYR A 139 -3.93 1.53 14.85
CA TYR A 139 -3.98 0.85 16.14
C TYR A 139 -4.33 1.81 17.28
N TYR A 140 -3.64 2.95 17.39
CA TYR A 140 -3.94 3.93 18.43
C TYR A 140 -5.31 4.60 18.23
N ASN A 141 -5.76 4.76 16.99
CA ASN A 141 -7.12 5.22 16.69
C ASN A 141 -8.20 4.24 17.19
N VAL A 142 -7.95 2.93 17.14
CA VAL A 142 -8.88 1.93 17.73
C VAL A 142 -8.91 2.08 19.25
N LEU A 143 -7.75 2.19 19.90
CA LEU A 143 -7.70 2.42 21.36
C LEU A 143 -8.44 3.71 21.76
N TYR A 144 -8.23 4.78 21.02
CA TYR A 144 -8.92 6.05 21.23
C TYR A 144 -10.44 5.92 21.07
N ALA A 145 -10.89 5.17 20.05
CA ALA A 145 -12.32 4.93 19.83
C ALA A 145 -12.95 4.11 20.98
N TYR A 146 -12.25 3.11 21.51
CA TYR A 146 -12.72 2.35 22.68
C TYR A 146 -12.84 3.22 23.93
N GLU A 147 -11.86 4.11 24.20
CA GLU A 147 -11.93 5.01 25.33
C GLU A 147 -13.09 6.03 25.19
N ASN A 148 -13.31 6.55 23.98
CA ASN A 148 -14.46 7.43 23.73
C ASN A 148 -15.80 6.69 23.92
N LYS A 149 -15.91 5.41 23.53
CA LYS A 149 -17.10 4.59 23.77
C LYS A 149 -17.31 4.41 25.29
N ARG A 150 -16.25 4.14 26.05
CA ARG A 150 -16.32 4.01 27.51
C ARG A 150 -16.84 5.30 28.17
N VAL A 151 -16.31 6.45 27.77
CA VAL A 151 -16.78 7.75 28.26
C VAL A 151 -18.24 8.00 27.88
N ALA A 152 -18.64 7.67 26.65
CA ALA A 152 -20.02 7.82 26.20
C ALA A 152 -20.98 6.93 26.99
N GLN A 153 -20.56 5.72 27.36
CA GLN A 153 -21.37 4.82 28.23
C GLN A 153 -21.52 5.41 29.63
N GLU A 154 -20.45 5.90 30.23
CA GLU A 154 -20.51 6.55 31.54
C GLU A 154 -21.45 7.79 31.53
N MET A 155 -21.47 8.53 30.41
CA MET A 155 -22.42 9.64 30.22
C MET A 155 -23.88 9.16 30.18
N VAL A 156 -24.17 8.06 29.50
CA VAL A 156 -25.53 7.45 29.48
C VAL A 156 -25.92 7.07 30.90
N ASP A 157 -25.08 6.39 31.64
CA ASP A 157 -25.35 5.96 33.00
C ASP A 157 -25.64 7.14 33.93
N LYS A 158 -24.84 8.20 33.81
CA LYS A 158 -25.04 9.46 34.55
C LYS A 158 -26.37 10.13 34.22
N TYR A 159 -26.71 10.30 32.95
CA TYR A 159 -27.99 10.93 32.55
C TYR A 159 -29.18 10.03 32.84
N GLN A 160 -29.02 8.71 32.86
CA GLN A 160 -30.06 7.79 33.31
C GLN A 160 -30.37 8.00 34.80
N MET A 161 -29.36 8.21 35.64
CA MET A 161 -29.55 8.54 37.05
C MET A 161 -30.32 9.87 37.21
N PHE A 162 -29.92 10.92 36.48
CA PHE A 162 -30.60 12.22 36.53
C PHE A 162 -32.07 12.14 36.06
N TYR A 163 -32.32 11.40 35.00
CA TYR A 163 -33.69 11.15 34.55
C TYR A 163 -34.55 10.45 35.62
N ASN A 164 -34.01 9.41 36.23
CA ASN A 164 -34.69 8.67 37.29
C ASN A 164 -34.95 9.58 38.51
N GLN A 165 -34.02 10.42 38.89
CA GLN A 165 -34.16 11.40 39.96
C GLN A 165 -35.25 12.46 39.65
N ALA A 166 -35.20 13.07 38.47
CA ALA A 166 -36.18 14.04 38.03
C ALA A 166 -37.62 13.45 38.01
N LYS A 167 -37.74 12.21 37.53
CA LYS A 167 -38.99 11.46 37.51
C LYS A 167 -39.51 11.13 38.93
N ALA A 168 -38.65 10.81 39.87
CA ALA A 168 -38.98 10.59 41.25
C ALA A 168 -39.51 11.87 41.92
N PHE A 169 -38.82 13.01 41.76
CA PHE A 169 -39.22 14.30 42.32
C PHE A 169 -40.52 14.81 41.69
N TYR A 170 -40.75 14.60 40.42
CA TYR A 170 -42.06 14.93 39.77
C TYR A 170 -43.20 14.12 40.36
N LYS A 171 -43.01 12.80 40.64
CA LYS A 171 -44.04 11.93 41.20
C LYS A 171 -44.49 12.36 42.61
N ILE A 172 -43.64 12.99 43.39
CA ILE A 172 -43.97 13.50 44.74
C ILE A 172 -44.35 14.99 44.72
N GLY A 173 -44.48 15.59 43.53
CA GLY A 173 -44.93 16.97 43.38
C GLY A 173 -43.84 18.04 43.67
N MET A 174 -42.59 17.67 43.83
CA MET A 174 -41.48 18.58 44.16
C MET A 174 -40.97 19.34 42.92
N ASN A 175 -41.01 18.73 41.72
CA ASN A 175 -40.54 19.33 40.48
C ASN A 175 -41.61 19.38 39.37
N PRO A 176 -41.55 20.36 38.48
CA PRO A 176 -42.47 20.46 37.34
C PRO A 176 -42.12 19.40 36.28
N LYS A 177 -43.07 19.04 35.43
CA LYS A 177 -42.92 18.06 34.33
C LYS A 177 -41.82 18.44 33.35
N VAL A 178 -41.54 19.74 33.17
CA VAL A 178 -40.52 20.25 32.26
C VAL A 178 -39.13 19.69 32.62
N ASP A 179 -38.81 19.54 33.93
CA ASP A 179 -37.52 19.01 34.38
C ASP A 179 -37.34 17.55 33.94
N VAL A 180 -38.42 16.75 33.98
CA VAL A 180 -38.40 15.38 33.49
C VAL A 180 -38.12 15.33 31.98
N THR A 181 -38.76 16.24 31.21
CA THR A 181 -38.58 16.31 29.75
C THR A 181 -37.16 16.73 29.38
N ILE A 182 -36.57 17.70 30.12
CA ILE A 182 -35.17 18.12 29.94
C ILE A 182 -34.23 16.93 30.22
N ALA A 183 -34.42 16.22 31.33
CA ALA A 183 -33.61 15.09 31.69
C ALA A 183 -33.74 13.94 30.67
N GLU A 184 -34.92 13.71 30.12
CA GLU A 184 -35.16 12.71 29.05
C GLU A 184 -34.48 13.08 27.74
N THR A 185 -34.49 14.35 27.37
CA THR A 185 -33.78 14.88 26.19
C THR A 185 -32.28 14.69 26.32
N ASN A 186 -31.71 15.01 27.49
CA ASN A 186 -30.30 14.85 27.77
C ASN A 186 -29.88 13.37 27.73
N LEU A 187 -30.70 12.45 28.29
CA LEU A 187 -30.48 11.01 28.22
C LEU A 187 -30.53 10.52 26.76
N SER A 188 -31.47 10.98 25.98
CA SER A 188 -31.59 10.61 24.57
C SER A 188 -30.39 11.07 23.75
N SER A 189 -29.90 12.28 24.03
CA SER A 189 -28.68 12.81 23.43
C SER A 189 -27.45 12.00 23.80
N ALA A 190 -27.32 11.58 25.06
CA ALA A 190 -26.23 10.73 25.51
C ALA A 190 -26.28 9.34 24.84
N LYS A 191 -27.46 8.73 24.70
CA LYS A 191 -27.66 7.47 23.98
C LYS A 191 -27.27 7.58 22.51
N LEU A 192 -27.65 8.69 21.85
CA LEU A 192 -27.22 8.94 20.46
C LEU A 192 -25.67 9.00 20.36
N LYS A 193 -25.03 9.70 21.31
CA LYS A 193 -23.56 9.77 21.34
C LYS A 193 -22.89 8.41 21.55
N LEU A 194 -23.50 7.54 22.37
CA LEU A 194 -23.03 6.18 22.55
C LEU A 194 -23.09 5.38 21.22
N ILE A 195 -24.21 5.44 20.52
CA ILE A 195 -24.36 4.77 19.21
C ILE A 195 -23.33 5.27 18.21
N GLN A 196 -23.07 6.59 18.18
CA GLN A 196 -22.04 7.19 17.34
C GLN A 196 -20.63 6.67 17.69
N SER A 197 -20.34 6.55 18.98
CA SER A 197 -19.02 6.03 19.43
C SER A 197 -18.85 4.54 19.16
N GLU A 198 -19.92 3.75 19.23
CA GLU A 198 -19.91 2.33 18.82
C GLU A 198 -19.61 2.17 17.33
N ASN A 199 -20.24 3.01 16.49
CA ASN A 199 -19.92 3.05 15.06
C ASN A 199 -18.46 3.47 14.80
N ALA A 200 -17.94 4.44 15.56
CA ALA A 200 -16.55 4.88 15.43
C ALA A 200 -15.55 3.74 15.74
N VAL A 201 -15.86 2.88 16.73
CA VAL A 201 -15.04 1.69 17.02
C VAL A 201 -15.04 0.75 15.82
N ASN A 202 -16.21 0.44 15.25
CA ASN A 202 -16.30 -0.46 14.10
C ASN A 202 -15.53 0.06 12.88
N LEU A 203 -15.60 1.37 12.62
CA LEU A 203 -14.86 2.01 11.54
C LEU A 203 -13.35 1.99 11.77
N ALA A 204 -12.91 2.23 13.01
CA ALA A 204 -11.50 2.18 13.37
C ALA A 204 -10.93 0.76 13.21
N ILE A 205 -11.68 -0.28 13.63
CA ILE A 205 -11.31 -1.68 13.42
C ILE A 205 -11.23 -2.01 11.93
N ALA A 206 -12.20 -1.57 11.13
CA ALA A 206 -12.17 -1.79 9.68
C ALA A 206 -10.94 -1.14 9.02
N LYS A 207 -10.57 0.09 9.45
CA LYS A 207 -9.36 0.78 8.98
C LYS A 207 -8.09 -0.01 9.36
N LEU A 208 -8.00 -0.51 10.59
CA LEU A 208 -6.86 -1.31 11.05
C LEU A 208 -6.73 -2.60 10.23
N ASN A 209 -7.84 -3.32 10.00
CA ASN A 209 -7.85 -4.53 9.17
C ASN A 209 -7.38 -4.25 7.73
N ASN A 210 -7.83 -3.13 7.16
CA ASN A 210 -7.41 -2.72 5.81
C ASN A 210 -5.90 -2.46 5.72
N VAL A 211 -5.33 -1.77 6.70
CA VAL A 211 -3.88 -1.49 6.74
C VAL A 211 -3.08 -2.78 6.97
N MET A 212 -3.58 -3.70 7.80
CA MET A 212 -2.96 -5.01 8.00
C MET A 212 -3.07 -5.93 6.78
N GLY A 213 -3.89 -5.58 5.78
CA GLY A 213 -4.11 -6.43 4.60
C GLY A 213 -4.85 -7.73 4.92
N VAL A 214 -5.65 -7.75 5.99
CA VAL A 214 -6.40 -8.93 6.43
C VAL A 214 -7.89 -8.74 6.17
N PRO A 215 -8.65 -9.83 5.88
CA PRO A 215 -10.09 -9.74 5.75
C PRO A 215 -10.72 -9.27 7.07
N TYR A 216 -11.93 -8.68 6.98
CA TYR A 216 -12.64 -8.19 8.15
C TYR A 216 -12.83 -9.30 9.19
N ILE A 217 -12.30 -9.07 10.39
CA ILE A 217 -12.45 -9.97 11.54
C ILE A 217 -13.48 -9.35 12.47
N GLU A 218 -14.56 -10.08 12.72
CA GLU A 218 -15.72 -9.53 13.39
C GLU A 218 -15.47 -9.02 14.82
N LYS A 219 -14.56 -9.59 15.58
CA LYS A 219 -14.23 -9.10 16.93
C LYS A 219 -12.87 -9.62 17.38
N TYR A 220 -12.01 -8.70 17.73
CA TYR A 220 -10.83 -8.98 18.56
C TYR A 220 -10.73 -7.92 19.65
N ASP A 221 -10.34 -8.33 20.83
CA ASP A 221 -10.08 -7.41 21.93
C ASP A 221 -8.66 -6.89 21.83
N ILE A 222 -8.49 -5.57 21.95
CA ILE A 222 -7.18 -4.96 22.06
C ILE A 222 -6.85 -4.90 23.56
N LEU A 223 -5.79 -5.59 23.95
CA LEU A 223 -5.39 -5.70 25.35
C LEU A 223 -4.65 -4.49 25.91
N ASP A 224 -4.08 -3.68 25.03
CA ASP A 224 -3.29 -2.51 25.44
C ASP A 224 -4.17 -1.37 25.94
N LYS A 225 -3.63 -0.63 26.91
CA LYS A 225 -4.18 0.65 27.34
C LYS A 225 -3.35 1.79 26.79
N LEU A 226 -4.00 2.89 26.42
CA LEU A 226 -3.33 4.13 26.07
C LEU A 226 -2.38 4.54 27.20
N LYS A 227 -1.07 4.52 26.92
CA LYS A 227 -0.03 5.02 27.82
C LYS A 227 0.74 6.11 27.11
N TYR A 228 0.78 7.27 27.73
CA TYR A 228 1.62 8.36 27.25
C TYR A 228 3.07 8.08 27.62
N GLN A 229 3.94 8.08 26.62
CA GLN A 229 5.40 8.03 26.81
C GLN A 229 5.98 9.36 26.33
N PRO A 230 6.52 10.19 27.22
CA PRO A 230 7.13 11.46 26.82
C PRO A 230 8.37 11.19 25.96
N THR A 231 8.47 11.89 24.84
CA THR A 231 9.66 11.85 23.97
C THR A 231 10.46 13.15 24.21
N ASN A 232 11.74 13.00 24.56
CA ASN A 232 12.65 14.13 24.78
C ASN A 232 13.39 14.56 23.51
N LEU A 233 12.86 14.24 22.33
CA LEU A 233 13.47 14.58 21.05
C LEU A 233 13.23 16.06 20.74
N THR A 234 14.30 16.83 20.56
CA THR A 234 14.18 18.22 20.09
C THR A 234 13.90 18.24 18.58
N PHE A 235 13.36 19.38 18.12
CA PHE A 235 13.04 19.53 16.68
C PHE A 235 14.29 19.41 15.78
N GLU A 236 15.41 20.01 16.21
CA GLU A 236 16.69 19.93 15.49
C GLU A 236 17.19 18.50 15.40
N GLN A 237 17.18 17.76 16.52
CA GLN A 237 17.56 16.33 16.53
C GLN A 237 16.65 15.48 15.63
N ALA A 238 15.35 15.80 15.58
CA ALA A 238 14.43 15.10 14.69
C ALA A 238 14.76 15.37 13.20
N ILE A 239 15.12 16.60 12.84
CA ILE A 239 15.54 16.95 11.47
C ILE A 239 16.83 16.22 11.09
N ASP A 240 17.83 16.24 11.95
CA ASP A 240 19.12 15.60 11.65
C ASP A 240 18.95 14.08 11.48
N THR A 241 18.20 13.44 12.38
CA THR A 241 17.84 12.02 12.24
C THR A 241 17.07 11.75 10.96
N ALA A 242 16.13 12.63 10.59
CA ALA A 242 15.36 12.48 9.36
C ALA A 242 16.23 12.59 8.10
N ARG A 243 17.21 13.51 8.07
CA ARG A 243 18.13 13.67 6.94
C ARG A 243 18.98 12.43 6.70
N GLU A 244 19.40 11.75 7.76
CA GLU A 244 20.21 10.54 7.64
C GLU A 244 19.39 9.27 7.32
N ALA A 245 18.18 9.20 7.89
CA ALA A 245 17.40 7.97 7.89
C ALA A 245 16.34 7.88 6.78
N ARG A 246 15.91 9.01 6.18
CA ARG A 246 14.79 9.00 5.21
C ARG A 246 15.18 8.40 3.87
N PRO A 247 14.52 7.30 3.43
CA PRO A 247 14.80 6.67 2.15
C PRO A 247 14.51 7.58 0.94
N GLU A 248 13.56 8.50 1.08
CA GLU A 248 13.15 9.42 0.00
C GLU A 248 14.26 10.40 -0.37
N LEU A 249 15.10 10.82 0.60
CA LEU A 249 16.25 11.68 0.31
C LEU A 249 17.31 10.89 -0.47
N LYS A 250 17.60 9.66 -0.06
CA LYS A 250 18.52 8.77 -0.76
C LYS A 250 18.02 8.43 -2.16
N LEU A 251 16.70 8.27 -2.35
CA LEU A 251 16.09 8.10 -3.66
C LEU A 251 16.32 9.32 -4.56
N ALA A 252 16.20 10.54 -4.00
CA ALA A 252 16.45 11.77 -4.75
C ALA A 252 17.93 11.90 -5.18
N GLU A 253 18.87 11.50 -4.33
CA GLU A 253 20.31 11.44 -4.65
C GLU A 253 20.58 10.46 -5.79
N ILE A 254 20.01 9.25 -5.75
CA ILE A 254 20.13 8.25 -6.83
C ILE A 254 19.59 8.81 -8.17
N LYS A 255 18.45 9.53 -8.14
CA LYS A 255 17.90 10.15 -9.37
C LYS A 255 18.79 11.24 -9.96
N VAL A 256 19.48 12.00 -9.11
CA VAL A 256 20.49 12.98 -9.59
C VAL A 256 21.68 12.26 -10.22
N GLU A 257 22.14 11.17 -9.62
CA GLU A 257 23.23 10.37 -10.17
C GLU A 257 22.84 9.72 -11.51
N GLU A 258 21.61 9.17 -11.60
CA GLU A 258 21.05 8.63 -12.85
C GLU A 258 21.02 9.68 -13.97
N ALA A 259 20.55 10.89 -13.64
CA ALA A 259 20.51 11.99 -14.61
C ALA A 259 21.90 12.44 -15.10
N ASN A 260 22.94 12.27 -14.29
CA ASN A 260 24.32 12.57 -14.67
C ASN A 260 24.95 11.50 -15.58
N GLN A 261 24.37 10.28 -15.63
CA GLN A 261 24.83 9.18 -16.48
C GLN A 261 24.15 9.16 -17.87
N THR A 262 23.12 9.97 -18.05
CA THR A 262 22.36 10.10 -19.30
C THR A 262 22.97 11.13 -20.24
#